data_eee61121f13ed84253f710abb9459bee
#
_entry.id   eee61121f13ed84253f710abb9459bee
#
_cell.length_a   1.000
_cell.length_b   1.000
_cell.length_c   1.000
_cell.angle_alpha   90.00
_cell.angle_beta   90.00
_cell.angle_gamma   90.00
#
_symmetry.space_group_name_H-M   'P 1'
#
loop_
_entity.id
_entity.type
_entity.pdbx_description
1 polymer ?
#
loop_
_entity_poly.entity_id
_entity_poly.type
_entity_poly.pdbx_seq_one_letter_code
_entity_poly.pdbx_strand_id
1 'polypeptide(L)'
;MRIILNTFGSFGDIHPYMAIAMELQRRGHTPVVATMEIYREKIEGAGLEFAPVRPDFPQPKEQDQELIEKIMEPMTGPRFLTEQVIFPAVRDSYEDLSKAVDGADLLVTHPAAPAGPLLARKIGLPWISTVLAPLSFYSSYDPPVPPFWQWTRKLHVLGPGVMGFLMRLTQSTYKAQAVTAFRAELGLEDTGNPMFEGQHSPRLVLALFSKIFAQPQPDWPRQTEITGFCFYDGNRDTQISPELIDFLDSGTPPIIFTLGSSAVWVARDFFQESIEAARSLGRRAVLLIGDERNLPRSLPEGIIAVDYAPYQSILPRACAVVHHGGVGTTSQGLLAGVPTLIVPFAFDQSDNAEHARKIGTSRTLYRNNYRAPRVADELHELLTQPAYTRRAVEVSQQLHREDGPGRAADLLCDALRTSASSVLEMPLNAESAEIRRDRGERGSHHASSD
;
A
#
# COMPACT_ATOMS: atom_id res chain seq x y z
N MET A 1 0.92 6.83 -23.88
CA MET A 1 1.10 5.41 -23.48
C MET A 1 -0.05 5.02 -22.60
N ARG A 2 -0.58 3.80 -22.78
CA ARG A 2 -1.61 3.20 -21.94
C ARG A 2 -0.93 2.37 -20.82
N ILE A 3 -1.14 2.75 -19.57
CA ILE A 3 -0.46 2.16 -18.41
C ILE A 3 -1.52 1.62 -17.46
N ILE A 4 -1.48 0.31 -17.22
CA ILE A 4 -2.41 -0.33 -16.28
C ILE A 4 -1.78 -0.40 -14.91
N LEU A 5 -2.47 0.15 -13.91
CA LEU A 5 -2.04 0.15 -12.52
C LEU A 5 -2.93 -0.82 -11.73
N ASN A 6 -2.46 -2.05 -11.58
CA ASN A 6 -3.20 -3.12 -10.91
C ASN A 6 -2.88 -3.17 -9.41
N THR A 7 -3.89 -2.93 -8.59
CA THR A 7 -3.79 -2.92 -7.13
C THR A 7 -4.95 -3.63 -6.46
N PHE A 8 -4.78 -4.00 -5.19
CA PHE A 8 -5.78 -4.67 -4.37
C PHE A 8 -5.57 -4.30 -2.90
N GLY A 9 -6.65 -4.05 -2.17
CA GLY A 9 -6.59 -3.76 -0.74
C GLY A 9 -7.49 -2.60 -0.30
N SER A 10 -7.08 -1.90 0.76
CA SER A 10 -7.79 -0.76 1.35
C SER A 10 -7.44 0.56 0.65
N PHE A 11 -7.97 1.68 1.13
CA PHE A 11 -7.56 3.01 0.64
C PHE A 11 -6.05 3.25 0.77
N GLY A 12 -5.38 2.63 1.74
CA GLY A 12 -3.92 2.69 1.86
C GLY A 12 -3.19 2.11 0.65
N ASP A 13 -3.81 1.13 -0.03
CA ASP A 13 -3.27 0.45 -1.20
C ASP A 13 -3.71 1.12 -2.51
N ILE A 14 -4.87 1.78 -2.54
CA ILE A 14 -5.45 2.39 -3.74
C ILE A 14 -4.93 3.82 -3.96
N HIS A 15 -4.86 4.63 -2.91
CA HIS A 15 -4.50 6.04 -3.00
C HIS A 15 -3.13 6.29 -3.63
N PRO A 16 -2.05 5.53 -3.31
CA PRO A 16 -0.77 5.71 -3.98
C PRO A 16 -0.84 5.48 -5.50
N TYR A 17 -1.65 4.53 -5.95
CA TYR A 17 -1.84 4.26 -7.37
C TYR A 17 -2.65 5.35 -8.06
N MET A 18 -3.67 5.90 -7.39
CA MET A 18 -4.41 7.06 -7.89
C MET A 18 -3.49 8.28 -8.04
N ALA A 19 -2.62 8.54 -7.05
CA ALA A 19 -1.66 9.64 -7.12
C ALA A 19 -0.69 9.50 -8.32
N ILE A 20 -0.16 8.30 -8.53
CA ILE A 20 0.70 8.00 -9.69
C ILE A 20 -0.10 8.13 -11.00
N ALA A 21 -1.34 7.62 -11.04
CA ALA A 21 -2.21 7.72 -12.22
C ALA A 21 -2.49 9.19 -12.59
N MET A 22 -2.85 10.03 -11.63
CA MET A 22 -3.07 11.46 -11.87
C MET A 22 -1.83 12.14 -12.42
N GLU A 23 -0.65 11.82 -11.90
CA GLU A 23 0.59 12.39 -12.39
C GLU A 23 0.93 11.91 -13.81
N LEU A 24 0.70 10.63 -14.13
CA LEU A 24 0.84 10.10 -15.48
C LEU A 24 -0.15 10.76 -16.46
N GLN A 25 -1.40 10.96 -16.05
CA GLN A 25 -2.41 11.65 -16.85
C GLN A 25 -2.01 13.10 -17.12
N ARG A 26 -1.49 13.82 -16.12
CA ARG A 26 -0.96 15.19 -16.28
C ARG A 26 0.17 15.27 -17.29
N ARG A 27 0.92 14.18 -17.47
CA ARG A 27 2.01 14.04 -18.48
C ARG A 27 1.53 13.58 -19.85
N GLY A 28 0.22 13.45 -20.05
CA GLY A 28 -0.37 13.04 -21.34
C GLY A 28 -0.35 11.54 -21.61
N HIS A 29 -0.23 10.71 -20.56
CA HIS A 29 -0.42 9.26 -20.65
C HIS A 29 -1.89 8.90 -20.34
N THR A 30 -2.26 7.65 -20.67
CA THR A 30 -3.59 7.10 -20.38
C THR A 30 -3.47 6.02 -19.29
N PRO A 31 -3.46 6.42 -18.00
CA PRO A 31 -3.45 5.47 -16.90
C PRO A 31 -4.83 4.87 -16.70
N VAL A 32 -4.87 3.57 -16.37
CA VAL A 32 -6.08 2.85 -15.97
C VAL A 32 -5.83 2.23 -14.61
N VAL A 33 -6.66 2.53 -13.62
CA VAL A 33 -6.58 1.89 -12.31
C VAL A 33 -7.43 0.62 -12.32
N ALA A 34 -6.76 -0.52 -12.27
CA ALA A 34 -7.36 -1.85 -12.33
C ALA A 34 -7.44 -2.44 -10.91
N THR A 35 -8.65 -2.47 -10.33
CA THR A 35 -8.88 -2.88 -8.94
C THR A 35 -10.32 -3.28 -8.69
N MET A 36 -10.69 -3.52 -7.42
CA MET A 36 -12.01 -3.94 -6.97
C MET A 36 -13.12 -2.95 -7.39
N GLU A 37 -14.28 -3.48 -7.74
CA GLU A 37 -15.46 -2.72 -8.19
C GLU A 37 -15.90 -1.64 -7.18
N ILE A 38 -15.75 -1.89 -5.89
CA ILE A 38 -16.14 -0.93 -4.83
C ILE A 38 -15.45 0.44 -4.93
N TYR A 39 -14.36 0.56 -5.69
CA TYR A 39 -13.61 1.82 -5.86
C TYR A 39 -13.93 2.57 -7.16
N ARG A 40 -14.84 2.03 -8.02
CA ARG A 40 -15.20 2.63 -9.30
C ARG A 40 -15.56 4.10 -9.16
N GLU A 41 -16.57 4.40 -8.34
CA GLU A 41 -17.06 5.78 -8.17
C GLU A 41 -15.96 6.75 -7.73
N LYS A 42 -15.08 6.30 -6.84
CA LYS A 42 -13.97 7.12 -6.36
C LYS A 42 -12.94 7.38 -7.44
N ILE A 43 -12.60 6.36 -8.24
CA ILE A 43 -11.56 6.46 -9.28
C ILE A 43 -12.08 7.28 -10.46
N GLU A 44 -13.29 6.98 -10.95
CA GLU A 44 -13.94 7.73 -12.03
C GLU A 44 -14.26 9.17 -11.60
N GLY A 45 -14.70 9.37 -10.35
CA GLY A 45 -14.91 10.69 -9.77
C GLY A 45 -13.63 11.55 -9.67
N ALA A 46 -12.46 10.93 -9.65
CA ALA A 46 -11.16 11.61 -9.76
C ALA A 46 -10.73 11.86 -11.23
N GLY A 47 -11.56 11.51 -12.22
CA GLY A 47 -11.26 11.68 -13.64
C GLY A 47 -10.26 10.66 -14.21
N LEU A 48 -10.12 9.50 -13.56
CA LEU A 48 -9.25 8.40 -13.99
C LEU A 48 -10.06 7.29 -14.66
N GLU A 49 -9.44 6.57 -15.63
CA GLU A 49 -10.01 5.36 -16.17
C GLU A 49 -9.97 4.23 -15.13
N PHE A 50 -11.06 3.45 -15.06
CA PHE A 50 -11.20 2.33 -14.14
C PHE A 50 -11.41 1.02 -14.92
N ALA A 51 -10.82 -0.07 -14.40
CA ALA A 51 -11.08 -1.42 -14.87
C ALA A 51 -11.35 -2.34 -13.65
N PRO A 52 -12.49 -3.07 -13.63
CA PRO A 52 -12.79 -3.98 -12.53
C PRO A 52 -11.90 -5.22 -12.57
N VAL A 53 -11.32 -5.57 -11.42
CA VAL A 53 -10.54 -6.81 -11.24
C VAL A 53 -10.92 -7.45 -9.92
N ARG A 54 -11.44 -8.68 -9.98
CA ARG A 54 -11.76 -9.51 -8.81
C ARG A 54 -10.51 -9.94 -8.03
N PRO A 55 -10.59 -10.34 -6.75
CA PRO A 55 -11.83 -10.49 -6.00
C PRO A 55 -12.39 -9.14 -5.55
N ASP A 56 -13.70 -9.05 -5.47
CA ASP A 56 -14.36 -7.93 -4.81
C ASP A 56 -14.49 -8.24 -3.32
N PHE A 57 -14.28 -7.22 -2.49
CA PHE A 57 -14.70 -7.28 -1.11
C PHE A 57 -16.17 -6.88 -1.04
N PRO A 58 -16.99 -7.62 -0.31
CA PRO A 58 -18.31 -7.14 0.01
C PRO A 58 -18.16 -5.79 0.72
N GLN A 59 -19.05 -4.84 0.38
CA GLN A 59 -19.16 -3.61 1.19
C GLN A 59 -19.50 -4.05 2.62
N PRO A 60 -18.87 -3.44 3.64
CA PRO A 60 -19.10 -3.86 5.01
C PRO A 60 -20.57 -3.67 5.39
N LYS A 61 -21.35 -4.71 5.20
CA LYS A 61 -22.70 -4.86 5.72
C LYS A 61 -22.62 -5.73 6.97
N GLU A 62 -23.64 -5.71 7.81
CA GLU A 62 -23.66 -6.53 9.04
C GLU A 62 -23.35 -8.01 8.78
N GLN A 63 -23.69 -8.53 7.59
CA GLN A 63 -23.45 -9.92 7.18
C GLN A 63 -21.97 -10.27 6.96
N ASP A 64 -21.10 -9.27 6.79
CA ASP A 64 -19.67 -9.46 6.49
C ASP A 64 -18.78 -9.24 7.69
N GLN A 65 -19.35 -8.91 8.86
CA GLN A 65 -18.60 -8.60 10.08
C GLN A 65 -17.66 -9.75 10.49
N GLU A 66 -18.12 -11.00 10.40
CA GLU A 66 -17.32 -12.18 10.74
C GLU A 66 -16.10 -12.35 9.78
N LEU A 67 -16.30 -12.07 8.49
CA LEU A 67 -15.20 -12.09 7.52
C LEU A 67 -14.15 -11.03 7.83
N ILE A 68 -14.61 -9.80 8.11
CA ILE A 68 -13.73 -8.69 8.45
C ILE A 68 -12.96 -9.00 9.74
N GLU A 69 -13.61 -9.54 10.77
CA GLU A 69 -12.94 -9.94 12.01
C GLU A 69 -11.87 -11.02 11.78
N LYS A 70 -12.13 -12.00 10.89
CA LYS A 70 -11.14 -13.01 10.49
C LYS A 70 -9.96 -12.39 9.75
N ILE A 71 -10.22 -11.47 8.82
CA ILE A 71 -9.17 -10.77 8.05
C ILE A 71 -8.33 -9.87 8.98
N MET A 72 -8.95 -9.21 9.94
CA MET A 72 -8.29 -8.30 10.88
C MET A 72 -7.77 -9.01 12.15
N GLU A 73 -7.79 -10.35 12.18
CA GLU A 73 -7.15 -11.12 13.24
C GLU A 73 -5.61 -11.00 13.08
N PRO A 74 -4.90 -10.53 14.09
CA PRO A 74 -3.50 -10.12 13.93
C PRO A 74 -2.52 -11.23 13.51
N MET A 75 -2.76 -12.48 13.95
CA MET A 75 -1.85 -13.61 13.68
C MET A 75 -2.20 -14.39 12.42
N THR A 76 -3.49 -14.58 12.18
CA THR A 76 -4.00 -15.44 11.12
C THR A 76 -4.63 -14.69 9.97
N GLY A 77 -5.02 -13.42 10.19
CA GLY A 77 -5.73 -12.59 9.22
C GLY A 77 -4.99 -12.40 7.90
N PRO A 78 -3.70 -12.00 7.89
CA PRO A 78 -2.95 -11.87 6.63
C PRO A 78 -2.88 -13.18 5.84
N ARG A 79 -2.71 -14.30 6.54
CA ARG A 79 -2.71 -15.62 5.94
C ARG A 79 -4.09 -16.00 5.42
N PHE A 80 -5.14 -15.75 6.20
CA PHE A 80 -6.52 -16.00 5.80
C PHE A 80 -6.88 -15.22 4.53
N LEU A 81 -6.58 -13.91 4.50
CA LEU A 81 -6.81 -13.08 3.32
C LEU A 81 -6.10 -13.64 2.09
N THR A 82 -4.83 -14.03 2.23
CA THR A 82 -4.03 -14.54 1.12
C THR A 82 -4.53 -15.90 0.63
N GLU A 83 -4.70 -16.87 1.54
CA GLU A 83 -5.00 -18.28 1.19
C GLU A 83 -6.48 -18.53 0.88
N GLN A 84 -7.40 -17.73 1.44
CA GLN A 84 -8.84 -17.97 1.29
C GLN A 84 -9.56 -16.96 0.39
N VAL A 85 -8.93 -15.81 0.10
CA VAL A 85 -9.54 -14.77 -0.73
C VAL A 85 -8.72 -14.50 -1.99
N ILE A 86 -7.46 -14.07 -1.84
CA ILE A 86 -6.65 -13.62 -2.98
C ILE A 86 -6.25 -14.79 -3.89
N PHE A 87 -5.66 -15.84 -3.35
CA PHE A 87 -5.15 -16.95 -4.15
C PHE A 87 -6.23 -17.75 -4.86
N PRO A 88 -7.38 -18.07 -4.25
CA PRO A 88 -8.47 -18.73 -4.96
C PRO A 88 -9.02 -17.92 -6.14
N ALA A 89 -9.02 -16.59 -6.03
CA ALA A 89 -9.52 -15.69 -7.08
C ALA A 89 -8.51 -15.43 -8.21
N VAL A 90 -7.31 -16.03 -8.20
CA VAL A 90 -6.24 -15.72 -9.16
C VAL A 90 -6.66 -15.88 -10.63
N ARG A 91 -7.51 -16.88 -10.93
CA ARG A 91 -8.03 -17.09 -12.31
C ARG A 91 -8.96 -15.97 -12.74
N ASP A 92 -9.92 -15.63 -11.89
CA ASP A 92 -10.86 -14.55 -12.13
C ASP A 92 -10.13 -13.21 -12.28
N SER A 93 -9.16 -12.95 -11.40
CA SER A 93 -8.30 -11.77 -11.49
C SER A 93 -7.51 -11.72 -12.81
N TYR A 94 -6.99 -12.88 -13.24
CA TYR A 94 -6.25 -13.00 -14.51
C TYR A 94 -7.14 -12.71 -15.72
N GLU A 95 -8.36 -13.28 -15.75
CA GLU A 95 -9.34 -13.06 -16.83
C GLU A 95 -9.75 -11.59 -16.92
N ASP A 96 -10.04 -10.95 -15.80
CA ASP A 96 -10.45 -9.56 -15.76
C ASP A 96 -9.29 -8.64 -16.18
N LEU A 97 -8.09 -8.89 -15.64
CA LEU A 97 -6.89 -8.13 -15.97
C LEU A 97 -6.49 -8.32 -17.44
N SER A 98 -6.72 -9.51 -18.03
CA SER A 98 -6.48 -9.76 -19.45
C SER A 98 -7.28 -8.84 -20.38
N LYS A 99 -8.50 -8.47 -19.97
CA LYS A 99 -9.32 -7.49 -20.68
C LYS A 99 -8.79 -6.06 -20.50
N ALA A 100 -8.35 -5.74 -19.27
CA ALA A 100 -7.85 -4.42 -18.94
C ALA A 100 -6.54 -4.07 -19.66
N VAL A 101 -5.66 -5.05 -19.91
CA VAL A 101 -4.36 -4.83 -20.56
C VAL A 101 -4.42 -4.77 -22.09
N ASP A 102 -5.60 -4.87 -22.72
CA ASP A 102 -5.70 -4.71 -24.16
C ASP A 102 -5.20 -3.34 -24.60
N GLY A 103 -4.24 -3.34 -25.53
CA GLY A 103 -3.55 -2.13 -25.99
C GLY A 103 -2.65 -1.44 -24.96
N ALA A 104 -2.31 -2.11 -23.86
CA ALA A 104 -1.42 -1.55 -22.83
C ALA A 104 0.06 -1.63 -23.23
N ASP A 105 0.80 -0.57 -22.90
CA ASP A 105 2.25 -0.49 -23.06
C ASP A 105 2.99 -1.02 -21.80
N LEU A 106 2.37 -0.95 -20.62
CA LEU A 106 2.96 -1.28 -19.34
C LEU A 106 1.92 -1.74 -18.33
N LEU A 107 2.29 -2.74 -17.54
CA LEU A 107 1.56 -3.14 -16.34
C LEU A 107 2.36 -2.81 -15.08
N VAL A 108 1.73 -2.11 -14.14
CA VAL A 108 2.26 -1.86 -12.79
C VAL A 108 1.49 -2.75 -11.81
N THR A 109 2.20 -3.51 -10.96
CA THR A 109 1.58 -4.54 -10.11
C THR A 109 1.80 -4.29 -8.63
N HIS A 110 0.78 -4.63 -7.83
CA HIS A 110 0.82 -4.64 -6.36
C HIS A 110 1.21 -6.03 -5.83
N PRO A 111 1.89 -6.15 -4.68
CA PRO A 111 2.26 -7.44 -4.10
C PRO A 111 1.06 -8.37 -3.83
N ALA A 112 -0.10 -7.81 -3.47
CA ALA A 112 -1.33 -8.57 -3.26
C ALA A 112 -2.14 -8.88 -4.54
N ALA A 113 -1.56 -8.65 -5.74
CA ALA A 113 -2.19 -8.89 -7.04
C ALA A 113 -1.41 -9.96 -7.85
N PRO A 114 -1.43 -11.25 -7.46
CA PRO A 114 -0.58 -12.29 -8.04
C PRO A 114 -0.89 -12.59 -9.52
N ALA A 115 -2.06 -12.22 -10.02
CA ALA A 115 -2.43 -12.37 -11.42
C ALA A 115 -1.59 -11.48 -12.34
N GLY A 116 -1.17 -10.29 -11.89
CA GLY A 116 -0.42 -9.33 -12.68
C GLY A 116 0.91 -9.88 -13.22
N PRO A 117 1.84 -10.35 -12.38
CA PRO A 117 3.09 -10.98 -12.83
C PRO A 117 2.88 -12.21 -13.72
N LEU A 118 1.85 -13.02 -13.48
CA LEU A 118 1.53 -14.19 -14.29
C LEU A 118 1.10 -13.77 -15.70
N LEU A 119 0.19 -12.79 -15.79
CA LEU A 119 -0.30 -12.28 -17.07
C LEU A 119 0.83 -11.63 -17.87
N ALA A 120 1.57 -10.72 -17.24
CA ALA A 120 2.66 -10.01 -17.89
C ALA A 120 3.70 -10.98 -18.49
N ARG A 121 4.10 -12.01 -17.74
CA ARG A 121 5.02 -13.06 -18.20
C ARG A 121 4.43 -13.91 -19.33
N LYS A 122 3.13 -14.24 -19.24
CA LYS A 122 2.46 -15.05 -20.27
C LYS A 122 2.37 -14.38 -21.61
N ILE A 123 2.04 -13.08 -21.64
CA ILE A 123 1.84 -12.34 -22.90
C ILE A 123 3.06 -11.50 -23.31
N GLY A 124 4.13 -11.50 -22.53
CA GLY A 124 5.34 -10.71 -22.80
C GLY A 124 5.16 -9.20 -22.60
N LEU A 125 4.14 -8.77 -21.80
CA LEU A 125 3.92 -7.37 -21.52
C LEU A 125 4.98 -6.85 -20.54
N PRO A 126 5.65 -5.71 -20.83
CA PRO A 126 6.50 -5.06 -19.86
C PRO A 126 5.76 -4.80 -18.54
N TRP A 127 6.41 -5.09 -17.42
CA TRP A 127 5.79 -4.85 -16.12
C TRP A 127 6.78 -4.37 -15.08
N ILE A 128 6.27 -3.65 -14.10
CA ILE A 128 6.99 -3.08 -12.98
C ILE A 128 6.19 -3.42 -11.72
N SER A 129 6.87 -3.86 -10.66
CA SER A 129 6.24 -4.10 -9.38
C SER A 129 6.42 -2.92 -8.43
N THR A 130 5.49 -2.78 -7.51
CA THR A 130 5.58 -1.77 -6.45
C THR A 130 5.63 -2.44 -5.08
N VAL A 131 6.09 -1.70 -4.08
CA VAL A 131 6.08 -2.06 -2.67
C VAL A 131 5.66 -0.84 -1.86
N LEU A 132 4.58 -0.95 -1.09
CA LEU A 132 4.02 0.17 -0.32
C LEU A 132 4.60 0.29 1.08
N ALA A 133 5.02 -0.83 1.67
CA ALA A 133 5.61 -0.88 3.01
C ALA A 133 6.85 -1.78 3.02
N PRO A 134 7.88 -1.46 3.83
CA PRO A 134 9.13 -2.21 3.89
C PRO A 134 8.97 -3.71 4.18
N LEU A 135 7.95 -4.07 4.98
CA LEU A 135 7.60 -5.46 5.29
C LEU A 135 7.52 -6.34 4.04
N SER A 136 7.01 -5.85 2.91
CA SER A 136 6.82 -6.63 1.69
C SER A 136 8.14 -7.10 1.03
N PHE A 137 9.27 -6.57 1.43
CA PHE A 137 10.59 -7.08 1.00
C PHE A 137 11.04 -8.31 1.79
N TYR A 138 10.47 -8.57 2.96
CA TYR A 138 10.87 -9.66 3.85
C TYR A 138 12.39 -9.71 4.07
N SER A 139 13.00 -8.56 4.33
CA SER A 139 14.45 -8.45 4.51
C SER A 139 14.92 -9.13 5.78
N SER A 140 15.98 -9.91 5.67
CA SER A 140 16.65 -10.51 6.83
C SER A 140 17.56 -9.52 7.59
N TYR A 141 17.89 -8.38 6.97
CA TYR A 141 18.65 -7.29 7.56
C TYR A 141 17.77 -6.30 8.33
N ASP A 142 16.51 -6.16 7.93
CA ASP A 142 15.47 -5.39 8.64
C ASP A 142 14.22 -6.26 8.74
N PRO A 143 14.23 -7.28 9.63
CA PRO A 143 13.19 -8.28 9.68
C PRO A 143 11.85 -7.70 10.13
N PRO A 144 10.73 -8.12 9.52
CA PRO A 144 9.40 -7.70 9.91
C PRO A 144 9.11 -7.91 11.39
N VAL A 145 8.39 -6.96 12.00
CA VAL A 145 7.98 -7.04 13.41
C VAL A 145 6.57 -7.64 13.49
N PRO A 146 6.42 -8.88 14.01
CA PRO A 146 5.10 -9.48 14.17
C PRO A 146 4.22 -8.73 15.19
N PRO A 147 2.88 -8.76 15.06
CA PRO A 147 1.96 -7.97 15.88
C PRO A 147 2.05 -8.21 17.39
N PHE A 148 2.43 -9.41 17.84
CA PHE A 148 2.45 -9.78 19.27
C PHE A 148 3.82 -10.14 19.82
N TRP A 149 4.83 -10.29 18.97
CA TRP A 149 6.15 -10.79 19.36
C TRP A 149 7.19 -9.68 19.37
N GLN A 150 6.91 -8.61 20.15
CA GLN A 150 7.85 -7.49 20.30
C GLN A 150 9.26 -7.90 20.74
N TRP A 151 9.37 -9.00 21.47
CA TRP A 151 10.65 -9.56 21.87
C TRP A 151 11.49 -10.03 20.70
N THR A 152 10.87 -10.34 19.53
CA THR A 152 11.60 -10.72 18.31
C THR A 152 12.50 -9.59 17.81
N ARG A 153 12.20 -8.33 18.14
CA ARG A 153 13.13 -7.21 17.90
C ARG A 153 14.51 -7.46 18.50
N LYS A 154 14.59 -8.15 19.63
CA LYS A 154 15.87 -8.51 20.27
C LYS A 154 16.62 -9.60 19.51
N LEU A 155 15.94 -10.37 18.66
CA LEU A 155 16.57 -11.41 17.85
C LEU A 155 17.40 -10.84 16.70
N HIS A 156 17.26 -9.56 16.34
CA HIS A 156 18.10 -8.90 15.34
C HIS A 156 19.61 -9.01 15.66
N VAL A 157 19.96 -9.12 16.94
CA VAL A 157 21.34 -9.35 17.38
C VAL A 157 21.93 -10.67 16.88
N LEU A 158 21.10 -11.64 16.49
CA LEU A 158 21.52 -12.93 15.94
C LEU A 158 22.02 -12.85 14.51
N GLY A 159 21.83 -11.69 13.87
CA GLY A 159 22.29 -11.40 12.51
C GLY A 159 21.37 -11.94 11.41
N PRO A 160 21.59 -11.46 10.17
CA PRO A 160 20.67 -11.71 9.05
C PRO A 160 20.61 -13.19 8.63
N GLY A 161 21.66 -13.97 8.83
CA GLY A 161 21.64 -15.41 8.51
C GLY A 161 20.62 -16.19 9.32
N VAL A 162 20.56 -15.97 10.64
CA VAL A 162 19.58 -16.62 11.53
C VAL A 162 18.18 -16.08 11.24
N MET A 163 18.04 -14.78 11.07
CA MET A 163 16.74 -14.17 10.74
C MET A 163 16.18 -14.68 9.41
N GLY A 164 17.00 -14.75 8.38
CA GLY A 164 16.60 -15.31 7.08
C GLY A 164 16.20 -16.78 7.16
N PHE A 165 16.86 -17.58 8.00
CA PHE A 165 16.45 -18.97 8.23
C PHE A 165 15.07 -19.04 8.91
N LEU A 166 14.84 -18.28 9.98
CA LEU A 166 13.56 -18.24 10.70
C LEU A 166 12.42 -17.75 9.77
N MET A 167 12.69 -16.75 8.95
CA MET A 167 11.72 -16.24 8.00
C MET A 167 11.36 -17.28 6.93
N ARG A 168 12.34 -17.99 6.35
CA ARG A 168 12.06 -19.10 5.41
C ARG A 168 11.21 -20.19 6.04
N LEU A 169 11.43 -20.50 7.31
CA LEU A 169 10.62 -21.49 8.02
C LEU A 169 9.15 -21.02 8.15
N THR A 170 8.91 -19.75 8.45
CA THR A 170 7.54 -19.20 8.47
C THR A 170 6.93 -19.12 7.08
N GLN A 171 7.69 -18.68 6.08
CA GLN A 171 7.25 -18.60 4.68
C GLN A 171 6.81 -19.96 4.11
N SER A 172 7.52 -21.06 4.47
CA SER A 172 7.18 -22.42 4.04
C SER A 172 5.81 -22.90 4.53
N THR A 173 5.22 -22.25 5.53
CA THR A 173 3.88 -22.59 6.05
C THR A 173 2.74 -22.00 5.21
N TYR A 174 3.00 -21.04 4.33
CA TYR A 174 1.97 -20.42 3.48
C TYR A 174 1.62 -21.33 2.29
N LYS A 175 0.33 -21.57 2.11
CA LYS A 175 -0.20 -22.42 1.04
C LYS A 175 -0.53 -21.57 -0.19
N ALA A 176 0.07 -21.94 -1.31
CA ALA A 176 -0.09 -21.20 -2.58
C ALA A 176 -0.56 -22.10 -3.73
N GLN A 177 -1.19 -23.27 -3.42
CA GLN A 177 -1.53 -24.28 -4.42
C GLN A 177 -2.36 -23.73 -5.59
N ALA A 178 -3.32 -22.83 -5.33
CA ALA A 178 -4.16 -22.25 -6.39
C ALA A 178 -3.32 -21.49 -7.42
N VAL A 179 -2.40 -20.64 -6.95
CA VAL A 179 -1.54 -19.83 -7.82
C VAL A 179 -0.48 -20.69 -8.51
N THR A 180 0.14 -21.64 -7.80
CA THR A 180 1.17 -22.53 -8.38
C THR A 180 0.58 -23.47 -9.42
N ALA A 181 -0.61 -24.02 -9.19
CA ALA A 181 -1.32 -24.83 -10.18
C ALA A 181 -1.68 -24.02 -11.42
N PHE A 182 -2.23 -22.83 -11.23
CA PHE A 182 -2.58 -21.95 -12.35
C PHE A 182 -1.35 -21.50 -13.15
N ARG A 183 -0.25 -21.19 -12.47
CA ARG A 183 1.02 -20.89 -13.13
C ARG A 183 1.52 -22.04 -14.01
N ALA A 184 1.42 -23.28 -13.53
CA ALA A 184 1.79 -24.48 -14.30
C ALA A 184 0.89 -24.67 -15.53
N GLU A 185 -0.43 -24.47 -15.41
CA GLU A 185 -1.37 -24.50 -16.54
C GLU A 185 -1.05 -23.45 -17.61
N LEU A 186 -0.58 -22.27 -17.19
CA LEU A 186 -0.11 -21.24 -18.11
C LEU A 186 1.22 -21.61 -18.81
N GLY A 187 1.88 -22.69 -18.39
CA GLY A 187 3.20 -23.10 -18.92
C GLY A 187 4.34 -22.17 -18.48
N LEU A 188 4.19 -21.49 -17.36
CA LEU A 188 5.19 -20.57 -16.81
C LEU A 188 6.13 -21.35 -15.85
N GLU A 189 7.41 -20.92 -15.84
CA GLU A 189 8.40 -21.47 -14.93
C GLU A 189 8.02 -21.28 -13.47
N ASP A 190 8.41 -22.24 -12.64
CA ASP A 190 8.24 -22.16 -11.18
C ASP A 190 9.19 -21.12 -10.59
N THR A 191 8.61 -20.12 -9.94
CA THR A 191 9.34 -19.06 -9.23
C THR A 191 9.21 -19.18 -7.72
N GLY A 192 8.78 -20.35 -7.20
CA GLY A 192 8.56 -20.55 -5.79
C GLY A 192 7.19 -20.05 -5.29
N ASN A 193 7.11 -19.72 -3.99
CA ASN A 193 5.87 -19.26 -3.38
C ASN A 193 5.54 -17.83 -3.81
N PRO A 194 4.42 -17.58 -4.53
CA PRO A 194 4.07 -16.29 -5.11
C PRO A 194 3.86 -15.17 -4.08
N MET A 195 3.73 -15.47 -2.80
CA MET A 195 3.68 -14.48 -1.74
C MET A 195 5.05 -13.83 -1.49
N PHE A 196 6.13 -14.57 -1.74
CA PHE A 196 7.50 -14.16 -1.39
C PHE A 196 8.44 -14.14 -2.59
N GLU A 197 8.13 -14.89 -3.64
CA GLU A 197 8.99 -15.09 -4.80
C GLU A 197 8.23 -14.86 -6.12
N GLY A 198 8.90 -14.24 -7.08
CA GLY A 198 8.32 -13.96 -8.40
C GLY A 198 7.32 -12.79 -8.44
N GLN A 199 7.09 -12.11 -7.32
CA GLN A 199 6.24 -10.92 -7.21
C GLN A 199 6.97 -9.63 -7.63
N HIS A 200 8.30 -9.62 -7.57
CA HIS A 200 9.10 -8.47 -7.95
C HIS A 200 9.49 -8.55 -9.42
N SER A 201 9.28 -7.43 -10.14
CA SER A 201 9.69 -7.32 -11.53
C SER A 201 11.22 -7.39 -11.67
N PRO A 202 11.75 -8.13 -12.66
CA PRO A 202 13.17 -8.12 -12.94
C PRO A 202 13.67 -6.79 -13.53
N ARG A 203 12.75 -5.92 -14.01
CA ARG A 203 13.09 -4.62 -14.60
C ARG A 203 13.26 -3.53 -13.56
N LEU A 204 12.26 -3.37 -12.71
CA LEU A 204 12.18 -2.28 -11.73
C LEU A 204 11.20 -2.63 -10.64
N VAL A 205 11.56 -2.30 -9.40
CA VAL A 205 10.68 -2.33 -8.23
C VAL A 205 10.58 -0.93 -7.67
N LEU A 206 9.38 -0.37 -7.61
CA LEU A 206 9.15 0.95 -7.02
C LEU A 206 8.77 0.79 -5.55
N ALA A 207 9.63 1.26 -4.65
CA ALA A 207 9.32 1.36 -3.24
C ALA A 207 8.63 2.71 -2.97
N LEU A 208 7.30 2.67 -2.80
CA LEU A 208 6.43 3.85 -2.67
C LEU A 208 6.45 4.45 -1.25
N PHE A 209 7.62 4.55 -0.67
CA PHE A 209 7.83 5.16 0.63
C PHE A 209 9.15 5.97 0.65
N SER A 210 9.31 6.81 1.67
CA SER A 210 10.49 7.67 1.82
C SER A 210 11.71 6.90 2.33
N LYS A 211 12.89 7.32 1.91
CA LYS A 211 14.18 6.87 2.50
C LYS A 211 14.30 7.18 4.00
N ILE A 212 13.55 8.14 4.51
CA ILE A 212 13.47 8.42 5.94
C ILE A 212 12.76 7.28 6.67
N PHE A 213 11.76 6.66 6.02
CA PHE A 213 10.97 5.57 6.60
C PHE A 213 11.73 4.25 6.60
N ALA A 214 12.35 3.89 5.47
CA ALA A 214 13.22 2.72 5.39
C ALA A 214 14.33 2.92 4.36
N GLN A 215 15.51 2.40 4.68
CA GLN A 215 16.70 2.44 3.81
C GLN A 215 16.81 1.12 3.02
N PRO A 216 17.42 1.16 1.81
CA PRO A 216 17.70 -0.05 1.05
C PRO A 216 18.49 -1.07 1.87
N GLN A 217 18.11 -2.34 1.79
CA GLN A 217 18.80 -3.45 2.45
C GLN A 217 19.57 -4.29 1.42
N PRO A 218 20.64 -4.99 1.84
CA PRO A 218 21.48 -5.78 0.93
C PRO A 218 20.76 -6.93 0.22
N ASP A 219 19.64 -7.42 0.78
CA ASP A 219 18.82 -8.51 0.25
C ASP A 219 17.56 -8.04 -0.49
N TRP A 220 17.36 -6.73 -0.65
CA TRP A 220 16.34 -6.21 -1.54
C TRP A 220 16.67 -6.49 -3.00
N PRO A 221 15.67 -6.59 -3.91
CA PRO A 221 15.93 -6.65 -5.35
C PRO A 221 16.80 -5.48 -5.78
N ARG A 222 17.87 -5.76 -6.53
CA ARG A 222 18.88 -4.74 -6.91
C ARG A 222 18.30 -3.60 -7.73
N GLN A 223 17.23 -3.87 -8.48
CA GLN A 223 16.50 -2.90 -9.31
C GLN A 223 15.44 -2.12 -8.51
N THR A 224 15.57 -2.04 -7.19
CA THR A 224 14.63 -1.29 -6.35
C THR A 224 15.00 0.19 -6.34
N GLU A 225 14.02 1.04 -6.66
CA GLU A 225 14.09 2.49 -6.56
C GLU A 225 13.07 3.00 -5.55
N ILE A 226 13.53 3.80 -4.59
CA ILE A 226 12.66 4.46 -3.60
C ILE A 226 12.18 5.78 -4.20
N THR A 227 10.85 5.96 -4.23
CA THR A 227 10.23 7.12 -4.86
C THR A 227 9.93 8.27 -3.88
N GLY A 228 9.75 7.96 -2.60
CA GLY A 228 9.02 8.78 -1.65
C GLY A 228 7.57 8.30 -1.52
N PHE A 229 6.84 8.82 -0.53
CA PHE A 229 5.42 8.48 -0.37
C PHE A 229 4.58 9.09 -1.48
N CYS A 230 3.66 8.31 -2.04
CA CYS A 230 2.73 8.77 -3.06
C CYS A 230 1.43 9.23 -2.40
N PHE A 231 1.37 10.49 -1.98
CA PHE A 231 0.19 11.06 -1.36
C PHE A 231 -0.88 11.37 -2.39
N TYR A 232 -2.11 10.94 -2.10
CA TYR A 232 -3.31 11.29 -2.86
C TYR A 232 -4.07 12.37 -2.08
N ASP A 233 -4.24 13.53 -2.69
CA ASP A 233 -4.85 14.69 -2.04
C ASP A 233 -6.38 14.61 -1.96
N GLY A 234 -6.97 13.58 -2.60
CA GLY A 234 -8.42 13.48 -2.75
C GLY A 234 -8.96 14.55 -3.71
N ASN A 235 -10.28 14.61 -3.86
CA ASN A 235 -10.90 15.80 -4.42
C ASN A 235 -10.70 16.93 -3.39
N ARG A 236 -9.98 17.98 -3.76
CA ARG A 236 -9.78 19.18 -2.93
C ARG A 236 -11.11 19.83 -2.49
N ASP A 237 -12.21 19.41 -3.12
CA ASP A 237 -13.58 19.85 -2.85
C ASP A 237 -14.26 19.07 -1.70
N THR A 238 -13.61 18.11 -1.03
CA THR A 238 -14.17 17.51 0.17
C THR A 238 -14.11 18.54 1.29
N GLN A 239 -15.20 19.28 1.42
CA GLN A 239 -15.30 20.34 2.44
C GLN A 239 -15.33 19.68 3.82
N ILE A 240 -14.47 20.16 4.69
CA ILE A 240 -14.55 19.88 6.12
C ILE A 240 -15.84 20.54 6.62
N SER A 241 -16.61 19.85 7.48
CA SER A 241 -17.82 20.43 8.05
C SER A 241 -17.49 21.74 8.79
N PRO A 242 -18.33 22.78 8.68
CA PRO A 242 -18.13 24.03 9.41
C PRO A 242 -17.93 23.82 10.92
N GLU A 243 -18.69 22.87 11.50
CA GLU A 243 -18.57 22.49 12.91
C GLU A 243 -17.17 21.99 13.27
N LEU A 244 -16.55 21.13 12.42
CA LEU A 244 -15.19 20.66 12.65
C LEU A 244 -14.16 21.78 12.46
N ILE A 245 -14.37 22.69 11.50
CA ILE A 245 -13.51 23.86 11.31
C ILE A 245 -13.53 24.73 12.56
N ASP A 246 -14.74 25.11 13.04
CA ASP A 246 -14.92 25.90 14.24
C ASP A 246 -14.31 25.25 15.47
N PHE A 247 -14.46 23.93 15.58
CA PHE A 247 -13.83 23.16 16.63
C PHE A 247 -12.31 23.22 16.54
N LEU A 248 -11.72 23.02 15.38
CA LEU A 248 -10.26 23.05 15.19
C LEU A 248 -9.69 24.47 15.40
N ASP A 249 -10.41 25.53 15.03
CA ASP A 249 -9.97 26.92 15.16
C ASP A 249 -10.11 27.45 16.59
N SER A 250 -10.97 26.84 17.40
CA SER A 250 -11.21 27.26 18.78
C SER A 250 -10.32 26.49 19.78
N GLY A 251 -9.66 27.19 20.67
CA GLY A 251 -8.93 26.60 21.80
C GLY A 251 -7.60 25.91 21.44
N THR A 252 -7.17 24.98 22.31
CA THR A 252 -5.88 24.28 22.16
C THR A 252 -5.97 23.17 21.07
N PRO A 253 -4.87 22.87 20.35
CA PRO A 253 -4.82 21.77 19.39
C PRO A 253 -5.32 20.45 19.99
N PRO A 254 -6.27 19.73 19.33
CA PRO A 254 -6.83 18.49 19.84
C PRO A 254 -5.90 17.30 19.60
N ILE A 255 -6.18 16.17 20.28
CA ILE A 255 -5.69 14.86 19.89
C ILE A 255 -6.66 14.28 18.84
N ILE A 256 -6.14 13.76 17.72
CA ILE A 256 -6.96 13.10 16.70
C ILE A 256 -6.82 11.59 16.84
N PHE A 257 -7.96 10.89 16.93
CA PHE A 257 -8.05 9.44 17.02
C PHE A 257 -8.68 8.89 15.73
N THR A 258 -8.01 7.91 15.09
CA THR A 258 -8.50 7.30 13.85
C THR A 258 -8.00 5.86 13.71
N LEU A 259 -8.81 5.01 13.10
CA LEU A 259 -8.42 3.64 12.74
C LEU A 259 -8.29 3.43 11.22
N GLY A 260 -8.32 4.54 10.47
CA GLY A 260 -8.25 4.48 9.00
C GLY A 260 -9.46 3.76 8.40
N SER A 261 -9.30 3.25 7.17
CA SER A 261 -10.39 2.62 6.42
C SER A 261 -10.58 1.13 6.70
N SER A 262 -9.63 0.46 7.35
CA SER A 262 -9.66 -0.99 7.57
C SER A 262 -9.91 -1.37 9.03
N ALA A 263 -9.13 -0.85 9.98
CA ALA A 263 -9.24 -1.22 11.38
C ALA A 263 -10.48 -0.62 12.08
N VAL A 264 -11.10 0.39 11.48
CA VAL A 264 -12.34 1.02 11.96
C VAL A 264 -13.49 0.03 12.12
N TRP A 265 -13.54 -1.01 11.29
CA TRP A 265 -14.55 -2.07 11.35
C TRP A 265 -14.43 -3.02 12.55
N VAL A 266 -13.28 -3.01 13.22
CA VAL A 266 -12.97 -3.82 14.42
C VAL A 266 -12.54 -2.96 15.60
N ALA A 267 -13.05 -1.74 15.67
CA ALA A 267 -12.70 -0.72 16.66
C ALA A 267 -12.96 -1.17 18.10
N ARG A 268 -14.07 -1.91 18.35
CA ARG A 268 -14.50 -2.32 19.71
C ARG A 268 -14.50 -1.12 20.68
N ASP A 269 -13.76 -1.20 21.77
CA ASP A 269 -13.69 -0.17 22.83
C ASP A 269 -12.73 1.00 22.50
N PHE A 270 -12.11 1.01 21.32
CA PHE A 270 -11.05 1.98 20.97
C PHE A 270 -11.48 3.43 21.21
N PHE A 271 -12.62 3.85 20.66
CA PHE A 271 -13.07 5.24 20.78
C PHE A 271 -13.51 5.58 22.20
N GLN A 272 -14.11 4.65 22.94
CA GLN A 272 -14.47 4.87 24.34
C GLN A 272 -13.23 5.08 25.23
N GLU A 273 -12.23 4.21 25.10
CA GLU A 273 -10.95 4.33 25.82
C GLU A 273 -10.20 5.62 25.43
N SER A 274 -10.31 6.04 24.16
CA SER A 274 -9.74 7.29 23.65
C SER A 274 -10.35 8.53 24.30
N ILE A 275 -11.68 8.54 24.46
CA ILE A 275 -12.41 9.63 25.14
C ILE A 275 -11.93 9.74 26.59
N GLU A 276 -11.88 8.63 27.30
CA GLU A 276 -11.50 8.61 28.73
C GLU A 276 -10.04 9.05 28.90
N ALA A 277 -9.14 8.64 28.00
CA ALA A 277 -7.75 9.08 28.01
C ALA A 277 -7.62 10.59 27.76
N ALA A 278 -8.32 11.12 26.73
CA ALA A 278 -8.30 12.56 26.43
C ALA A 278 -8.83 13.38 27.60
N ARG A 279 -9.93 12.95 28.22
CA ARG A 279 -10.50 13.59 29.40
C ARG A 279 -9.53 13.60 30.60
N SER A 280 -8.88 12.47 30.88
CA SER A 280 -7.91 12.38 31.99
C SER A 280 -6.71 13.30 31.80
N LEU A 281 -6.35 13.61 30.55
CA LEU A 281 -5.30 14.55 30.18
C LEU A 281 -5.78 16.01 30.10
N GLY A 282 -7.09 16.28 30.27
CA GLY A 282 -7.67 17.60 30.06
C GLY A 282 -7.50 18.11 28.61
N ARG A 283 -7.52 17.21 27.63
CA ARG A 283 -7.27 17.53 26.22
C ARG A 283 -8.55 17.43 25.39
N ARG A 284 -8.65 18.34 24.42
CA ARG A 284 -9.66 18.25 23.36
C ARG A 284 -9.35 17.09 22.44
N ALA A 285 -10.39 16.50 21.81
CA ALA A 285 -10.21 15.39 20.90
C ALA A 285 -11.15 15.44 19.71
N VAL A 286 -10.67 14.95 18.55
CA VAL A 286 -11.46 14.63 17.36
C VAL A 286 -11.40 13.12 17.14
N LEU A 287 -12.57 12.50 17.03
CA LEU A 287 -12.72 11.08 16.74
C LEU A 287 -13.15 10.93 15.27
N LEU A 288 -12.31 10.31 14.43
CA LEU A 288 -12.70 9.92 13.07
C LEU A 288 -13.25 8.51 13.16
N ILE A 289 -14.57 8.40 13.31
CA ILE A 289 -15.23 7.14 13.66
C ILE A 289 -15.41 6.20 12.46
N GLY A 290 -15.51 6.74 11.21
CA GLY A 290 -15.59 6.00 9.96
C GLY A 290 -16.81 5.11 9.78
N ASP A 291 -17.57 4.87 10.83
CA ASP A 291 -18.81 4.10 10.83
C ASP A 291 -19.67 4.48 12.03
N GLU A 292 -20.96 4.66 11.84
CA GLU A 292 -21.92 5.09 12.88
C GLU A 292 -21.94 4.15 14.09
N ARG A 293 -21.65 2.86 13.93
CA ARG A 293 -21.55 1.88 15.02
C ARG A 293 -20.47 2.22 16.04
N ASN A 294 -19.47 3.00 15.62
CA ASN A 294 -18.39 3.47 16.48
C ASN A 294 -18.72 4.77 17.21
N LEU A 295 -19.90 5.37 16.93
CA LEU A 295 -20.30 6.60 17.61
C LEU A 295 -20.52 6.33 19.09
N PRO A 296 -19.80 7.00 19.98
CA PRO A 296 -19.97 6.85 21.43
C PRO A 296 -21.37 7.31 21.87
N ARG A 297 -21.92 6.70 22.92
CA ARG A 297 -23.26 7.05 23.46
C ARG A 297 -23.39 8.50 23.89
N SER A 298 -22.30 9.11 24.31
CA SER A 298 -22.24 10.52 24.68
C SER A 298 -20.84 11.07 24.41
N LEU A 299 -20.78 12.31 23.91
CA LEU A 299 -19.53 13.05 23.72
C LEU A 299 -19.43 14.11 24.84
N PRO A 300 -18.39 14.03 25.68
CA PRO A 300 -18.10 15.06 26.66
C PRO A 300 -17.73 16.38 25.99
N GLU A 301 -17.85 17.49 26.74
CA GLU A 301 -17.37 18.79 26.31
C GLU A 301 -15.89 18.73 25.86
N GLY A 302 -15.57 19.40 24.75
CA GLY A 302 -14.23 19.39 24.16
C GLY A 302 -13.88 18.15 23.33
N ILE A 303 -14.86 17.26 23.07
CA ILE A 303 -14.69 16.10 22.17
C ILE A 303 -15.76 16.12 21.07
N ILE A 304 -15.32 15.95 19.82
CA ILE A 304 -16.21 15.87 18.65
C ILE A 304 -15.95 14.56 17.90
N ALA A 305 -16.99 13.96 17.33
CA ALA A 305 -16.90 12.79 16.46
C ALA A 305 -17.39 13.18 15.07
N VAL A 306 -16.64 12.76 14.05
CA VAL A 306 -17.00 12.90 12.63
C VAL A 306 -16.70 11.60 11.90
N ASP A 307 -17.47 11.30 10.87
CA ASP A 307 -17.26 10.06 10.10
C ASP A 307 -15.94 10.08 9.34
N TYR A 308 -15.68 11.16 8.65
CA TYR A 308 -14.50 11.34 7.82
C TYR A 308 -14.04 12.79 7.78
N ALA A 309 -12.73 12.97 7.71
CA ALA A 309 -12.12 14.26 7.34
C ALA A 309 -10.78 14.01 6.60
N PRO A 310 -10.41 14.85 5.61
CA PRO A 310 -9.14 14.75 4.90
C PRO A 310 -7.96 14.95 5.87
N TYR A 311 -7.06 13.98 5.95
CA TYR A 311 -5.92 14.01 6.88
C TYR A 311 -5.03 15.24 6.70
N GLN A 312 -4.76 15.63 5.47
CA GLN A 312 -3.90 16.79 5.18
C GLN A 312 -4.47 18.10 5.75
N SER A 313 -5.80 18.19 5.87
CA SER A 313 -6.46 19.39 6.38
C SER A 313 -6.53 19.42 7.91
N ILE A 314 -6.58 18.27 8.58
CA ILE A 314 -6.83 18.22 10.03
C ILE A 314 -5.61 17.82 10.85
N LEU A 315 -4.75 16.89 10.35
CA LEU A 315 -3.60 16.43 11.13
C LEU A 315 -2.61 17.54 11.48
N PRO A 316 -2.27 18.51 10.60
CA PRO A 316 -1.38 19.62 10.95
C PRO A 316 -1.90 20.50 12.10
N ARG A 317 -3.20 20.40 12.44
CA ARG A 317 -3.85 21.18 13.51
C ARG A 317 -3.95 20.40 14.83
N ALA A 318 -3.44 19.17 14.86
CA ALA A 318 -3.43 18.31 16.05
C ALA A 318 -2.17 18.50 16.90
N CYS A 319 -2.26 18.21 18.21
CA CYS A 319 -1.09 18.09 19.07
C CYS A 319 -0.51 16.68 19.07
N ALA A 320 -1.32 15.66 18.80
CA ALA A 320 -0.93 14.27 18.61
C ALA A 320 -1.97 13.53 17.76
N VAL A 321 -1.56 12.44 17.11
CA VAL A 321 -2.46 11.54 16.38
C VAL A 321 -2.34 10.13 16.94
N VAL A 322 -3.46 9.50 17.22
CA VAL A 322 -3.54 8.08 17.60
C VAL A 322 -4.16 7.31 16.45
N HIS A 323 -3.43 6.31 15.93
CA HIS A 323 -3.89 5.57 14.76
C HIS A 323 -3.42 4.10 14.73
N HIS A 324 -4.01 3.30 13.83
CA HIS A 324 -3.75 1.86 13.73
C HIS A 324 -2.38 1.47 13.14
N GLY A 325 -1.68 2.36 12.46
CA GLY A 325 -0.36 2.08 11.90
C GLY A 325 -0.32 1.61 10.45
N GLY A 326 -1.43 1.66 9.71
CA GLY A 326 -1.38 1.44 8.26
C GLY A 326 -0.43 2.45 7.60
N VAL A 327 0.31 2.03 6.55
CA VAL A 327 1.37 2.84 5.93
C VAL A 327 0.86 4.21 5.47
N GLY A 328 -0.36 4.27 4.91
CA GLY A 328 -0.96 5.52 4.46
C GLY A 328 -1.20 6.51 5.61
N THR A 329 -1.78 6.06 6.73
CA THR A 329 -2.02 6.94 7.90
C THR A 329 -0.72 7.30 8.60
N THR A 330 0.22 6.38 8.68
CA THR A 330 1.56 6.64 9.25
C THR A 330 2.28 7.73 8.45
N SER A 331 2.30 7.62 7.13
CA SER A 331 2.93 8.62 6.26
C SER A 331 2.27 10.00 6.36
N GLN A 332 0.94 10.06 6.47
CA GLN A 332 0.20 11.31 6.67
C GLN A 332 0.54 11.98 8.01
N GLY A 333 0.68 11.19 9.09
CA GLY A 333 1.15 11.70 10.38
C GLY A 333 2.57 12.27 10.31
N LEU A 334 3.48 11.57 9.62
CA LEU A 334 4.85 12.05 9.37
C LEU A 334 4.86 13.33 8.53
N LEU A 335 4.05 13.40 7.47
CA LEU A 335 3.92 14.59 6.62
C LEU A 335 3.35 15.78 7.39
N ALA A 336 2.37 15.56 8.26
CA ALA A 336 1.77 16.60 9.09
C ALA A 336 2.72 17.17 10.16
N GLY A 337 3.83 16.50 10.46
CA GLY A 337 4.79 16.94 11.46
C GLY A 337 4.28 16.79 12.90
N VAL A 338 3.40 15.83 13.15
CA VAL A 338 2.73 15.63 14.44
C VAL A 338 3.20 14.31 15.06
N PRO A 339 3.54 14.27 16.36
CA PRO A 339 3.88 13.02 17.04
C PRO A 339 2.70 12.07 17.08
N THR A 340 2.98 10.75 16.96
CA THR A 340 1.92 9.75 16.83
C THR A 340 2.01 8.65 17.89
N LEU A 341 0.86 8.20 18.38
CA LEU A 341 0.72 6.96 19.11
C LEU A 341 0.12 5.89 18.18
N ILE A 342 0.91 4.86 17.88
CA ILE A 342 0.49 3.83 16.94
C ILE A 342 -0.04 2.61 17.70
N VAL A 343 -1.23 2.14 17.31
CA VAL A 343 -1.96 1.03 17.92
C VAL A 343 -2.17 -0.06 16.88
N PRO A 344 -1.21 -0.97 16.67
CA PRO A 344 -1.31 -1.98 15.61
C PRO A 344 -2.46 -2.96 15.82
N PHE A 345 -3.19 -3.26 14.75
CA PHE A 345 -4.27 -4.23 14.69
C PHE A 345 -3.85 -5.48 13.91
N ALA A 346 -3.38 -5.33 12.65
CA ALA A 346 -3.02 -6.44 11.77
C ALA A 346 -2.01 -6.02 10.69
N PHE A 347 -1.62 -6.91 9.80
CA PHE A 347 -0.79 -6.71 8.60
C PHE A 347 0.57 -6.07 8.90
N ASP A 348 0.92 -5.04 8.12
CA ASP A 348 2.16 -4.26 8.18
C ASP A 348 2.22 -3.26 9.35
N GLN A 349 1.14 -3.11 10.08
CA GLN A 349 0.97 -2.02 11.05
C GLN A 349 2.00 -2.06 12.20
N SER A 350 2.38 -3.25 12.68
CA SER A 350 3.42 -3.40 13.71
C SER A 350 4.81 -3.04 13.20
N ASP A 351 5.08 -3.36 11.94
CA ASP A 351 6.33 -3.04 11.27
C ASP A 351 6.44 -1.54 11.01
N ASN A 352 5.38 -0.93 10.48
CA ASN A 352 5.29 0.52 10.30
C ASN A 352 5.45 1.28 11.62
N ALA A 353 4.86 0.77 12.71
CA ALA A 353 5.02 1.34 14.05
C ALA A 353 6.49 1.30 14.51
N GLU A 354 7.21 0.23 14.24
CA GLU A 354 8.63 0.12 14.57
C GLU A 354 9.49 1.08 13.74
N HIS A 355 9.23 1.23 12.44
CA HIS A 355 9.90 2.20 11.59
C HIS A 355 9.69 3.64 12.11
N ALA A 356 8.44 4.02 12.39
CA ALA A 356 8.12 5.33 12.93
C ALA A 356 8.75 5.56 14.32
N ARG A 357 8.82 4.53 15.17
CA ARG A 357 9.51 4.57 16.46
C ARG A 357 11.04 4.78 16.29
N LYS A 358 11.67 4.08 15.35
CA LYS A 358 13.10 4.25 15.02
C LYS A 358 13.41 5.67 14.53
N ILE A 359 12.50 6.28 13.77
CA ILE A 359 12.60 7.68 13.35
C ILE A 359 12.54 8.64 14.55
N GLY A 360 11.88 8.25 15.63
CA GLY A 360 11.74 9.07 16.85
C GLY A 360 10.52 10.00 16.84
N THR A 361 9.52 9.72 16.02
CA THR A 361 8.29 10.52 15.91
C THR A 361 7.09 9.88 16.62
N SER A 362 7.24 8.62 17.08
CA SER A 362 6.10 7.85 17.57
C SER A 362 6.41 6.98 18.78
N ARG A 363 5.33 6.62 19.47
CA ARG A 363 5.28 5.55 20.47
C ARG A 363 4.32 4.47 19.99
N THR A 364 4.40 3.28 20.58
CA THR A 364 3.55 2.14 20.19
C THR A 364 2.87 1.56 21.41
N LEU A 365 1.55 1.43 21.34
CA LEU A 365 0.73 0.74 22.35
C LEU A 365 -0.08 -0.36 21.66
N TYR A 366 0.17 -1.63 22.02
CA TYR A 366 -0.53 -2.73 21.39
C TYR A 366 -1.98 -2.84 21.86
N ARG A 367 -2.87 -3.23 20.94
CA ARG A 367 -4.32 -3.28 21.12
C ARG A 367 -4.76 -3.95 22.42
N ASN A 368 -4.11 -5.06 22.84
CA ASN A 368 -4.46 -5.77 24.07
C ASN A 368 -4.23 -4.93 25.34
N ASN A 369 -3.38 -3.91 25.27
CA ASN A 369 -3.07 -2.99 26.33
C ASN A 369 -3.75 -1.62 26.16
N TYR A 370 -4.59 -1.45 25.13
CA TYR A 370 -5.26 -0.19 24.84
C TYR A 370 -6.39 0.03 25.84
N ARG A 371 -6.04 0.70 26.95
CA ARG A 371 -6.93 1.10 28.04
C ARG A 371 -6.63 2.55 28.41
N ALA A 372 -7.65 3.31 28.76
CA ALA A 372 -7.56 4.74 28.97
C ALA A 372 -6.35 5.19 29.84
N PRO A 373 -6.04 4.57 30.97
CA PRO A 373 -4.85 4.96 31.75
C PRO A 373 -3.54 4.79 30.96
N ARG A 374 -3.38 3.67 30.24
CA ARG A 374 -2.19 3.41 29.44
C ARG A 374 -2.08 4.34 28.24
N VAL A 375 -3.20 4.60 27.58
CA VAL A 375 -3.27 5.56 26.45
C VAL A 375 -2.89 6.96 26.94
N ALA A 376 -3.40 7.36 28.11
CA ALA A 376 -3.05 8.63 28.71
C ALA A 376 -1.56 8.73 29.07
N ASP A 377 -0.97 7.67 29.67
CA ASP A 377 0.47 7.62 29.97
C ASP A 377 1.32 7.81 28.70
N GLU A 378 1.04 7.05 27.62
CA GLU A 378 1.78 7.14 26.37
C GLU A 378 1.61 8.50 25.67
N LEU A 379 0.41 9.07 25.69
CA LEU A 379 0.14 10.41 25.18
C LEU A 379 0.80 11.49 26.04
N HIS A 380 0.81 11.35 27.36
CA HIS A 380 1.52 12.27 28.24
C HIS A 380 3.01 12.34 27.87
N GLU A 381 3.66 11.20 27.68
CA GLU A 381 5.05 11.10 27.25
C GLU A 381 5.26 11.78 25.87
N LEU A 382 4.39 11.52 24.89
CA LEU A 382 4.48 12.16 23.57
C LEU A 382 4.35 13.68 23.63
N LEU A 383 3.44 14.18 24.48
CA LEU A 383 3.11 15.60 24.55
C LEU A 383 4.07 16.41 25.44
N THR A 384 4.70 15.77 26.43
CA THR A 384 5.59 16.45 27.39
C THR A 384 7.07 16.37 27.01
N GLN A 385 7.47 15.42 26.18
CA GLN A 385 8.85 15.30 25.69
C GLN A 385 9.04 16.05 24.38
N PRO A 386 9.70 17.22 24.36
CA PRO A 386 9.85 18.05 23.15
C PRO A 386 10.58 17.38 21.99
N ALA A 387 11.31 16.30 22.28
CA ALA A 387 12.05 15.54 21.27
C ALA A 387 11.13 14.97 20.18
N TYR A 388 9.95 14.45 20.55
CA TYR A 388 8.99 13.89 19.61
C TYR A 388 8.47 14.95 18.63
N THR A 389 8.03 16.10 19.13
CA THR A 389 7.53 17.20 18.31
C THR A 389 8.61 17.76 17.40
N ARG A 390 9.82 18.02 17.93
CA ARG A 390 10.95 18.51 17.10
C ARG A 390 11.24 17.53 15.98
N ARG A 391 11.33 16.23 16.31
CA ARG A 391 11.65 15.21 15.31
C ARG A 391 10.55 15.06 14.27
N ALA A 392 9.28 15.14 14.67
CA ALA A 392 8.15 15.12 13.74
C ALA A 392 8.20 16.29 12.76
N VAL A 393 8.47 17.50 13.23
CA VAL A 393 8.63 18.70 12.38
C VAL A 393 9.83 18.56 11.41
N GLU A 394 10.99 18.08 11.88
CA GLU A 394 12.16 17.84 11.03
C GLU A 394 11.87 16.86 9.90
N VAL A 395 11.18 15.75 10.23
CA VAL A 395 10.79 14.72 9.26
C VAL A 395 9.81 15.29 8.24
N SER A 396 8.80 16.02 8.71
CA SER A 396 7.82 16.68 7.85
C SER A 396 8.46 17.61 6.84
N GLN A 397 9.41 18.45 7.29
CA GLN A 397 10.15 19.37 6.40
C GLN A 397 10.94 18.63 5.29
N GLN A 398 11.41 17.42 5.57
CA GLN A 398 12.11 16.61 4.57
C GLN A 398 11.11 15.98 3.61
N LEU A 399 9.99 15.42 4.12
CA LEU A 399 8.95 14.80 3.30
C LEU A 399 8.27 15.79 2.34
N HIS A 400 8.10 17.06 2.74
CA HIS A 400 7.57 18.10 1.86
C HIS A 400 8.47 18.45 0.67
N ARG A 401 9.72 17.98 0.65
CA ARG A 401 10.65 18.14 -0.48
C ARG A 401 10.63 16.95 -1.43
N GLU A 402 9.95 15.87 -1.06
CA GLU A 402 9.80 14.67 -1.89
C GLU A 402 8.58 14.83 -2.81
N ASP A 403 8.74 14.37 -4.05
CA ASP A 403 7.65 14.23 -5.02
C ASP A 403 7.54 12.75 -5.41
N GLY A 404 6.89 11.97 -4.56
CA GLY A 404 6.73 10.53 -4.76
C GLY A 404 6.03 10.17 -6.07
N PRO A 405 4.85 10.75 -6.37
CA PRO A 405 4.15 10.49 -7.64
C PRO A 405 4.97 10.90 -8.86
N GLY A 406 5.61 12.10 -8.82
CA GLY A 406 6.46 12.59 -9.90
C GLY A 406 7.64 11.67 -10.17
N ARG A 407 8.37 11.26 -9.11
CA ARG A 407 9.48 10.33 -9.21
C ARG A 407 9.05 8.95 -9.73
N ALA A 408 7.91 8.43 -9.27
CA ALA A 408 7.36 7.17 -9.76
C ALA A 408 7.05 7.27 -11.26
N ALA A 409 6.38 8.33 -11.69
CA ALA A 409 6.05 8.55 -13.10
C ALA A 409 7.31 8.69 -13.98
N ASP A 410 8.37 9.39 -13.53
CA ASP A 410 9.66 9.45 -14.23
C ASP A 410 10.22 8.06 -14.48
N LEU A 411 10.33 7.26 -13.42
CA LEU A 411 10.88 5.90 -13.48
C LEU A 411 10.05 4.97 -14.38
N LEU A 412 8.73 5.08 -14.36
CA LEU A 412 7.85 4.32 -15.25
C LEU A 412 8.07 4.70 -16.72
N CYS A 413 8.17 5.99 -17.03
CA CYS A 413 8.41 6.47 -18.40
C CYS A 413 9.80 6.06 -18.90
N ASP A 414 10.83 6.13 -18.05
CA ASP A 414 12.20 5.77 -18.44
C ASP A 414 12.35 4.27 -18.69
N ALA A 415 11.70 3.43 -17.88
CA ALA A 415 11.70 1.97 -18.07
C ALA A 415 11.06 1.56 -19.43
N LEU A 416 10.07 2.32 -19.91
CA LEU A 416 9.47 2.10 -21.23
C LEU A 416 10.37 2.55 -22.38
N ARG A 417 11.05 3.70 -22.24
CA ARG A 417 11.99 4.20 -23.26
C ARG A 417 13.15 3.23 -23.50
N THR A 418 13.69 2.68 -22.43
CA THR A 418 14.78 1.68 -22.50
C THR A 418 14.33 0.41 -23.20
N SER A 419 13.06 0.01 -23.07
CA SER A 419 12.47 -1.14 -23.77
C SER A 419 12.35 -0.91 -25.26
N ALA A 420 11.97 0.28 -25.69
CA ALA A 420 11.85 0.62 -27.11
C ALA A 420 13.22 0.61 -27.80
N SER A 421 14.27 1.07 -27.11
CA SER A 421 15.63 1.10 -27.66
C SER A 421 16.25 -0.31 -27.79
N SER A 422 15.99 -1.21 -26.82
CA SER A 422 16.50 -2.59 -26.86
C SER A 422 15.85 -3.45 -27.93
N VAL A 423 14.61 -3.14 -28.35
CA VAL A 423 13.94 -3.83 -29.49
C VAL A 423 14.50 -3.37 -30.83
N LEU A 424 14.99 -2.13 -30.91
CA LEU A 424 15.62 -1.59 -32.14
C LEU A 424 17.07 -2.07 -32.32
N GLU A 425 17.74 -2.52 -31.27
CA GLU A 425 19.12 -3.00 -31.29
C GLU A 425 19.24 -4.54 -31.47
N MET A 426 18.15 -5.29 -31.49
CA MET A 426 18.24 -6.71 -31.84
C MET A 426 18.61 -6.87 -33.32
N PRO A 427 19.78 -7.48 -33.65
CA PRO A 427 20.11 -7.74 -35.05
C PRO A 427 19.03 -8.63 -35.65
N LEU A 428 18.50 -8.23 -36.81
CA LEU A 428 17.64 -9.09 -37.61
C LEU A 428 18.36 -10.43 -37.81
N ASN A 429 17.91 -11.48 -37.11
CA ASN A 429 18.47 -12.81 -37.26
C ASN A 429 18.45 -13.18 -38.74
N ALA A 430 19.58 -13.72 -39.24
CA ALA A 430 19.82 -14.08 -40.63
C ALA A 430 18.76 -15.06 -41.22
N GLU A 431 18.01 -15.77 -40.39
CA GLU A 431 16.90 -16.64 -40.80
C GLU A 431 15.72 -15.92 -41.45
N SER A 432 15.46 -14.64 -41.07
CA SER A 432 14.37 -13.86 -41.69
C SER A 432 14.75 -13.34 -43.08
N ALA A 433 16.02 -13.30 -43.41
CA ALA A 433 16.51 -12.87 -44.73
C ALA A 433 16.45 -14.01 -45.76
N GLU A 434 16.62 -15.27 -45.34
CA GLU A 434 16.51 -16.44 -46.22
C GLU A 434 15.07 -16.71 -46.70
N ILE A 435 14.09 -16.54 -45.77
CA ILE A 435 12.65 -16.72 -46.11
C ILE A 435 12.14 -15.67 -47.11
N ARG A 436 12.76 -14.49 -47.18
CA ARG A 436 12.42 -13.48 -48.17
C ARG A 436 13.07 -13.69 -49.51
N ARG A 437 14.25 -14.32 -49.58
CA ARG A 437 14.90 -14.71 -50.85
C ARG A 437 14.15 -15.86 -51.53
N ASP A 438 13.70 -16.85 -50.77
CA ASP A 438 12.99 -18.04 -51.30
C ASP A 438 11.56 -17.71 -51.81
N ARG A 439 10.96 -16.59 -51.42
CA ARG A 439 9.70 -16.07 -51.99
C ARG A 439 9.88 -15.15 -53.21
N GLY A 440 11.07 -14.59 -53.40
CA GLY A 440 11.38 -13.73 -54.57
C GLY A 440 11.74 -14.52 -55.82
N GLU A 441 12.28 -15.73 -55.67
CA GLU A 441 12.70 -16.57 -56.84
C GLU A 441 11.59 -17.49 -57.35
N ARG A 442 10.45 -17.65 -56.70
CA ARG A 442 9.30 -18.44 -57.20
C ARG A 442 8.25 -17.61 -57.98
N GLY A 443 8.52 -16.32 -58.19
CA GLY A 443 7.58 -15.43 -58.90
C GLY A 443 7.94 -15.10 -60.35
N SER A 444 9.06 -15.64 -60.90
CA SER A 444 9.55 -15.23 -62.22
C SER A 444 9.62 -16.37 -63.30
N HIS A 445 8.93 -17.48 -63.10
CA HIS A 445 8.79 -18.50 -64.12
C HIS A 445 7.32 -18.86 -64.37
N HIS A 446 6.57 -17.97 -65.03
CA HIS A 446 5.40 -18.34 -65.85
C HIS A 446 4.91 -17.07 -66.58
N ALA A 447 5.59 -16.75 -67.73
CA ALA A 447 5.05 -16.01 -68.82
C ALA A 447 6.02 -16.09 -70.03
N SER A 448 5.91 -17.14 -70.80
CA SER A 448 6.13 -17.13 -72.25
C SER A 448 6.01 -18.57 -72.75
N SER A 449 4.88 -18.85 -73.40
CA SER A 449 4.78 -19.54 -74.70
C SER A 449 3.33 -19.95 -74.97
N ASP A 450 2.90 -19.43 -76.08
CA ASP A 450 1.72 -19.75 -76.92
C ASP A 450 0.41 -19.12 -76.54
#